data_dd7bed0253e2217297cf57d2bbe06e12
#
_entry.id   dd7bed0253e2217297cf57d2bbe06e12
#
_cell.length_a   1.000
_cell.length_b   1.000
_cell.length_c   1.000
_cell.angle_alpha   90.00
_cell.angle_beta   90.00
_cell.angle_gamma   90.00
#
_symmetry.space_group_name_H-M   'P 1'
#
loop_
_entity.id
_entity.type
_entity.pdbx_description
1 polymer ?
#
loop_
_entity_poly.entity_id
_entity_poly.type
_entity_poly.pdbx_seq_one_letter_code
_entity_poly.pdbx_strand_id
1 'polypeptide(L)'
;FTAAALFSLFLPRLGDMIGRRKLLTGMMVLTAVGCVLSALAGMTGSVALLFVGRVIQGVAGPTVPVCLIMLRMAVPDPKRYGTLLGVITAVNGGIAGVDALAGGWLAQNFGFGSVFWTMAIIAVLAAVAVAFLTDESLVPGDHRMDWSGTIALVVAVGALLTIFNELAKLSKANFWLVAGLFLLAALSAVAFWIQEERTSQPLVATVYLRSRSTWALLLTTTLTMTGVFAVMNGLVPGLAQNTGYGPGLGTDVVSFWTLTPYAIAGLLMGPVSGTLAGRFGYRKVLRVGLLGTVIGLGAIFAISPSATPVLLLAVNVFVGITYAGMSNI
;
A
#
# COMPACT_ATOMS: atom_id res chain seq x y z
N PHE A 1 -2.58 1.34 -8.82
CA PHE A 1 -1.67 0.50 -8.02
C PHE A 1 -0.37 0.19 -8.78
N THR A 2 -0.39 -0.25 -10.05
CA THR A 2 0.82 -0.56 -10.82
C THR A 2 1.80 0.60 -10.86
N ALA A 3 1.35 1.82 -11.20
CA ALA A 3 2.20 3.01 -11.20
C ALA A 3 2.82 3.27 -9.81
N ALA A 4 2.03 3.14 -8.73
CA ALA A 4 2.52 3.32 -7.37
C ALA A 4 3.62 2.31 -7.00
N ALA A 5 3.44 1.04 -7.39
CA ALA A 5 4.45 0.01 -7.19
C ALA A 5 5.75 0.35 -7.94
N LEU A 6 5.66 0.77 -9.21
CA LEU A 6 6.83 1.11 -10.02
C LEU A 6 7.59 2.33 -9.48
N PHE A 7 6.88 3.39 -9.08
CA PHE A 7 7.49 4.55 -8.44
C PHE A 7 8.16 4.20 -7.10
N SER A 8 7.60 3.24 -6.36
CA SER A 8 8.17 2.80 -5.07
C SER A 8 9.53 2.10 -5.20
N LEU A 9 9.89 1.62 -6.39
CA LEU A 9 11.17 0.94 -6.61
C LEU A 9 12.37 1.88 -6.58
N PHE A 10 12.21 3.15 -7.00
CA PHE A 10 13.34 4.05 -7.17
C PHE A 10 13.21 5.41 -6.48
N LEU A 11 12.00 5.91 -6.23
CA LEU A 11 11.84 7.22 -5.59
C LEU A 11 12.49 7.33 -4.21
N PRO A 12 12.46 6.30 -3.32
CA PRO A 12 13.17 6.38 -2.06
C PRO A 12 14.67 6.62 -2.24
N ARG A 13 15.30 5.95 -3.22
CA ARG A 13 16.71 6.16 -3.57
C ARG A 13 16.97 7.57 -4.12
N LEU A 14 16.06 8.06 -4.96
CA LEU A 14 16.13 9.43 -5.45
C LEU A 14 16.06 10.43 -4.28
N GLY A 15 15.27 10.16 -3.25
CA GLY A 15 15.21 10.97 -2.03
C GLY A 15 16.53 11.05 -1.27
N ASP A 16 17.33 9.98 -1.31
CA ASP A 16 18.67 9.99 -0.71
C ASP A 16 19.62 10.96 -1.44
N MET A 17 19.39 11.19 -2.74
CA MET A 17 20.22 12.07 -3.58
C MET A 17 19.80 13.52 -3.54
N ILE A 18 18.51 13.81 -3.69
CA ILE A 18 18.00 15.20 -3.81
C ILE A 18 17.49 15.78 -2.49
N GLY A 19 17.38 14.94 -1.45
CA GLY A 19 16.76 15.26 -0.18
C GLY A 19 15.35 14.73 -0.08
N ARG A 20 15.05 14.09 1.06
CA ARG A 20 13.76 13.39 1.27
C ARG A 20 12.60 14.36 1.44
N ARG A 21 12.82 15.51 2.09
CA ARG A 21 11.81 16.58 2.19
C ARG A 21 11.44 17.11 0.82
N LYS A 22 12.42 17.42 -0.03
CA LYS A 22 12.20 17.90 -1.40
C LYS A 22 11.46 16.85 -2.22
N LEU A 23 11.86 15.58 -2.10
CA LEU A 23 11.19 14.48 -2.76
C LEU A 23 9.72 14.38 -2.33
N LEU A 24 9.43 14.32 -1.03
CA LEU A 24 8.06 14.22 -0.51
C LEU A 24 7.19 15.40 -0.95
N THR A 25 7.71 16.61 -0.86
CA THR A 25 7.02 17.82 -1.33
C THR A 25 6.67 17.70 -2.82
N GLY A 26 7.65 17.30 -3.66
CA GLY A 26 7.44 17.08 -5.09
C GLY A 26 6.40 15.98 -5.36
N MET A 27 6.44 14.86 -4.63
CA MET A 27 5.45 13.79 -4.74
C MET A 27 4.04 14.28 -4.39
N MET A 28 3.87 15.07 -3.33
CA MET A 28 2.55 15.61 -2.96
C MET A 28 2.03 16.60 -3.98
N VAL A 29 2.89 17.48 -4.53
CA VAL A 29 2.52 18.40 -5.62
C VAL A 29 2.10 17.61 -6.87
N LEU A 30 2.86 16.62 -7.31
CA LEU A 30 2.50 15.78 -8.44
C LEU A 30 1.19 15.02 -8.19
N THR A 31 0.98 14.52 -6.97
CA THR A 31 -0.28 13.88 -6.58
C THR A 31 -1.44 14.85 -6.70
N ALA A 32 -1.29 16.09 -6.23
CA ALA A 32 -2.31 17.11 -6.39
C ALA A 32 -2.64 17.38 -7.86
N VAL A 33 -1.63 17.51 -8.72
CA VAL A 33 -1.81 17.67 -10.18
C VAL A 33 -2.57 16.47 -10.76
N GLY A 34 -2.18 15.23 -10.40
CA GLY A 34 -2.88 14.03 -10.84
C GLY A 34 -4.34 13.98 -10.38
N CYS A 35 -4.62 14.46 -9.17
CA CYS A 35 -5.99 14.57 -8.66
C CYS A 35 -6.80 15.61 -9.44
N VAL A 36 -6.25 16.79 -9.73
CA VAL A 36 -6.90 17.81 -10.55
C VAL A 36 -7.22 17.26 -11.94
N LEU A 37 -6.28 16.59 -12.61
CA LEU A 37 -6.53 15.96 -13.91
C LEU A 37 -7.65 14.91 -13.84
N SER A 38 -7.68 14.10 -12.79
CA SER A 38 -8.74 13.11 -12.58
C SER A 38 -10.11 13.75 -12.30
N ALA A 39 -10.15 14.88 -11.57
CA ALA A 39 -11.37 15.66 -11.35
C ALA A 39 -11.90 16.25 -12.65
N LEU A 40 -11.03 16.86 -13.47
CA LEU A 40 -11.37 17.40 -14.80
C LEU A 40 -11.83 16.31 -15.76
N ALA A 41 -11.28 15.10 -15.66
CA ALA A 41 -11.73 13.95 -16.43
C ALA A 41 -13.20 13.60 -16.13
N GLY A 42 -13.64 13.75 -14.89
CA GLY A 42 -15.04 13.58 -14.50
C GLY A 42 -15.98 14.61 -15.16
N MET A 43 -15.49 15.83 -15.41
CA MET A 43 -16.25 16.89 -16.08
C MET A 43 -16.29 16.74 -17.61
N THR A 44 -15.20 16.24 -18.19
CA THR A 44 -15.03 16.11 -19.66
C THR A 44 -15.44 14.73 -20.20
N GLY A 45 -15.66 13.72 -19.33
CA GLY A 45 -15.91 12.35 -19.71
C GLY A 45 -14.67 11.64 -20.32
N SER A 46 -13.47 12.23 -20.24
CA SER A 46 -12.27 11.73 -20.89
C SER A 46 -11.59 10.63 -20.07
N VAL A 47 -11.72 9.38 -20.51
CA VAL A 47 -11.04 8.23 -19.90
C VAL A 47 -9.50 8.36 -19.98
N ALA A 48 -8.98 8.93 -21.07
CA ALA A 48 -7.55 9.14 -21.24
C ALA A 48 -6.99 10.11 -20.18
N LEU A 49 -7.71 11.21 -19.92
CA LEU A 49 -7.32 12.19 -18.91
C LEU A 49 -7.36 11.57 -17.49
N LEU A 50 -8.38 10.75 -17.21
CA LEU A 50 -8.47 10.00 -15.97
C LEU A 50 -7.28 9.05 -15.81
N PHE A 51 -6.95 8.30 -16.85
CA PHE A 51 -5.82 7.37 -16.84
C PHE A 51 -4.49 8.09 -16.55
N VAL A 52 -4.21 9.19 -17.25
CA VAL A 52 -3.01 10.00 -17.02
C VAL A 52 -2.98 10.53 -15.57
N GLY A 53 -4.08 11.09 -15.10
CA GLY A 53 -4.18 11.57 -13.72
C GLY A 53 -3.89 10.45 -12.69
N ARG A 54 -4.43 9.24 -12.91
CA ARG A 54 -4.21 8.07 -12.04
C ARG A 54 -2.77 7.57 -12.08
N VAL A 55 -2.10 7.62 -13.22
CA VAL A 55 -0.67 7.28 -13.34
C VAL A 55 0.18 8.27 -12.55
N ILE A 56 -0.08 9.57 -12.69
CA ILE A 56 0.63 10.62 -11.95
C ILE A 56 0.41 10.47 -10.43
N GLN A 57 -0.83 10.20 -9.98
CA GLN A 57 -1.13 9.92 -8.57
C GLN A 57 -0.32 8.75 -8.01
N GLY A 58 0.10 7.81 -8.86
CA GLY A 58 0.97 6.70 -8.46
C GLY A 58 2.29 7.13 -7.82
N VAL A 59 2.76 8.36 -8.08
CA VAL A 59 3.95 8.93 -7.44
C VAL A 59 3.85 8.94 -5.92
N ALA A 60 2.63 9.02 -5.35
CA ALA A 60 2.41 8.94 -3.92
C ALA A 60 2.70 7.55 -3.30
N GLY A 61 2.91 6.50 -4.10
CA GLY A 61 3.12 5.12 -3.62
C GLY A 61 4.16 5.01 -2.50
N PRO A 62 5.37 5.53 -2.65
CA PRO A 62 6.43 5.42 -1.64
C PRO A 62 6.35 6.46 -0.51
N THR A 63 5.26 7.21 -0.35
CA THR A 63 5.14 8.24 0.70
C THR A 63 5.38 7.66 2.09
N VAL A 64 4.70 6.57 2.45
CA VAL A 64 4.84 5.94 3.78
C VAL A 64 6.27 5.43 4.00
N PRO A 65 6.88 4.63 3.12
CA PRO A 65 8.28 4.23 3.26
C PRO A 65 9.25 5.40 3.46
N VAL A 66 9.11 6.47 2.68
CA VAL A 66 9.99 7.65 2.81
C VAL A 66 9.78 8.35 4.16
N CYS A 67 8.53 8.51 4.62
CA CYS A 67 8.23 9.05 5.94
C CYS A 67 8.83 8.20 7.06
N LEU A 68 8.77 6.87 6.96
CA LEU A 68 9.34 5.96 7.96
C LEU A 68 10.87 6.06 8.03
N ILE A 69 11.53 6.23 6.89
CA ILE A 69 12.98 6.44 6.84
C ILE A 69 13.33 7.78 7.50
N MET A 70 12.60 8.87 7.19
CA MET A 70 12.79 10.19 7.84
C MET A 70 12.55 10.11 9.36
N LEU A 71 11.48 9.43 9.80
CA LEU A 71 11.18 9.20 11.20
C LEU A 71 12.34 8.46 11.91
N ARG A 72 12.90 7.42 11.27
CA ARG A 72 14.02 6.66 11.84
C ARG A 72 15.25 7.51 12.07
N MET A 73 15.51 8.47 11.21
CA MET A 73 16.63 9.41 11.36
C MET A 73 16.35 10.47 12.43
N ALA A 74 15.12 10.95 12.52
CA ALA A 74 14.71 11.98 13.47
C ALA A 74 14.59 11.46 14.92
N VAL A 75 14.30 10.15 15.09
CA VAL A 75 14.03 9.51 16.39
C VAL A 75 14.98 8.34 16.62
N PRO A 76 16.18 8.58 17.20
CA PRO A 76 17.15 7.51 17.47
C PRO A 76 16.69 6.50 18.54
N ASP A 77 15.88 6.94 19.51
CA ASP A 77 15.38 6.09 20.60
C ASP A 77 14.45 4.97 20.06
N PRO A 78 14.82 3.68 20.23
CA PRO A 78 14.04 2.57 19.69
C PRO A 78 12.61 2.48 20.24
N LYS A 79 12.38 2.88 21.50
CA LYS A 79 11.05 2.82 22.13
C LYS A 79 10.12 3.89 21.52
N ARG A 80 10.60 5.12 21.42
CA ARG A 80 9.84 6.23 20.81
C ARG A 80 9.60 5.95 19.33
N TYR A 81 10.62 5.47 18.62
CA TYR A 81 10.47 5.08 17.23
C TYR A 81 9.38 4.01 17.06
N GLY A 82 9.38 2.94 17.86
CA GLY A 82 8.37 1.89 17.80
C GLY A 82 6.95 2.41 18.03
N THR A 83 6.76 3.32 19.00
CA THR A 83 5.44 3.93 19.24
C THR A 83 4.98 4.79 18.05
N LEU A 84 5.86 5.64 17.52
CA LEU A 84 5.53 6.51 16.38
C LEU A 84 5.32 5.70 15.09
N LEU A 85 6.10 4.64 14.88
CA LEU A 85 5.88 3.68 13.80
C LEU A 85 4.47 3.07 13.90
N GLY A 86 4.08 2.62 15.10
CA GLY A 86 2.74 2.11 15.36
C GLY A 86 1.64 3.14 15.07
N VAL A 87 1.85 4.42 15.40
CA VAL A 87 0.90 5.49 15.07
C VAL A 87 0.79 5.70 13.55
N ILE A 88 1.92 5.80 12.84
CA ILE A 88 1.91 6.02 11.38
C ILE A 88 1.24 4.84 10.66
N THR A 89 1.58 3.61 11.03
CA THR A 89 0.98 2.42 10.41
C THR A 89 -0.51 2.29 10.75
N ALA A 90 -0.90 2.62 11.97
CA ALA A 90 -2.31 2.65 12.38
C ALA A 90 -3.11 3.70 11.60
N VAL A 91 -2.58 4.92 11.46
CA VAL A 91 -3.20 5.98 10.65
C VAL A 91 -3.32 5.54 9.19
N ASN A 92 -2.25 4.97 8.61
CA ASN A 92 -2.27 4.48 7.23
C ASN A 92 -3.32 3.39 7.00
N GLY A 93 -3.45 2.43 7.93
CA GLY A 93 -4.45 1.37 7.85
C GLY A 93 -5.86 1.83 8.22
N GLY A 94 -6.00 2.70 9.24
CA GLY A 94 -7.28 3.17 9.75
C GLY A 94 -7.98 4.19 8.84
N ILE A 95 -7.21 5.03 8.16
CA ILE A 95 -7.75 5.98 7.17
C ILE A 95 -8.49 5.25 6.04
N ALA A 96 -8.07 4.05 5.65
CA ALA A 96 -8.71 3.28 4.59
C ALA A 96 -10.21 3.00 4.83
N GLY A 97 -10.66 2.96 6.08
CA GLY A 97 -12.09 2.83 6.41
C GLY A 97 -12.85 4.15 6.38
N VAL A 98 -12.18 5.24 6.79
CA VAL A 98 -12.77 6.58 6.80
C VAL A 98 -12.86 7.17 5.40
N ASP A 99 -11.83 6.96 4.56
CA ASP A 99 -11.80 7.45 3.19
C ASP A 99 -12.85 6.77 2.31
N ALA A 100 -13.12 5.48 2.53
CA ALA A 100 -14.17 4.75 1.82
C ALA A 100 -15.57 5.34 2.11
N LEU A 101 -15.85 5.69 3.38
CA LEU A 101 -17.10 6.32 3.78
C LEU A 101 -17.19 7.77 3.25
N ALA A 102 -16.15 8.56 3.49
CA ALA A 102 -16.11 9.95 3.05
C ALA A 102 -16.15 10.06 1.51
N GLY A 103 -15.38 9.21 0.81
CA GLY A 103 -15.37 9.15 -0.65
C GLY A 103 -16.71 8.73 -1.23
N GLY A 104 -17.38 7.73 -0.63
CA GLY A 104 -18.72 7.30 -1.00
C GLY A 104 -19.74 8.41 -0.82
N TRP A 105 -19.74 9.09 0.32
CA TRP A 105 -20.63 10.22 0.62
C TRP A 105 -20.40 11.40 -0.35
N LEU A 106 -19.14 11.76 -0.60
CA LEU A 106 -18.80 12.82 -1.56
C LEU A 106 -19.27 12.46 -2.97
N ALA A 107 -19.02 11.23 -3.42
CA ALA A 107 -19.42 10.80 -4.76
C ALA A 107 -20.94 10.81 -4.95
N GLN A 108 -21.69 10.38 -3.93
CA GLN A 108 -23.16 10.36 -3.99
C GLN A 108 -23.78 11.77 -3.97
N ASN A 109 -23.27 12.69 -3.14
CA ASN A 109 -23.86 14.00 -2.95
C ASN A 109 -23.34 15.06 -3.93
N PHE A 110 -22.08 14.97 -4.36
CA PHE A 110 -21.41 15.99 -5.16
C PHE A 110 -20.82 15.45 -6.47
N GLY A 111 -21.02 14.16 -6.74
CA GLY A 111 -20.51 13.50 -7.94
C GLY A 111 -19.05 13.04 -7.84
N PHE A 112 -18.64 12.19 -8.75
CA PHE A 112 -17.33 11.52 -8.78
C PHE A 112 -16.14 12.48 -8.72
N GLY A 113 -16.22 13.63 -9.39
CA GLY A 113 -15.13 14.62 -9.42
C GLY A 113 -14.82 15.23 -8.06
N SER A 114 -15.80 15.31 -7.15
CA SER A 114 -15.63 15.91 -5.82
C SER A 114 -14.60 15.16 -4.96
N VAL A 115 -14.53 13.84 -5.11
CA VAL A 115 -13.55 13.01 -4.41
C VAL A 115 -12.12 13.45 -4.78
N PHE A 116 -11.87 13.64 -6.07
CA PHE A 116 -10.54 14.05 -6.54
C PHE A 116 -10.20 15.50 -6.18
N TRP A 117 -11.18 16.40 -6.17
CA TRP A 117 -10.94 17.77 -5.68
C TRP A 117 -10.56 17.77 -4.20
N THR A 118 -11.26 16.99 -3.37
CA THR A 118 -10.91 16.85 -1.96
C THR A 118 -9.50 16.25 -1.78
N MET A 119 -9.17 15.21 -2.54
CA MET A 119 -7.82 14.63 -2.52
C MET A 119 -6.76 15.64 -2.97
N ALA A 120 -7.03 16.48 -3.97
CA ALA A 120 -6.12 17.52 -4.42
C ALA A 120 -5.83 18.54 -3.31
N ILE A 121 -6.88 19.00 -2.62
CA ILE A 121 -6.74 19.93 -1.49
C ILE A 121 -5.89 19.32 -0.38
N ILE A 122 -6.16 18.07 0.00
CA ILE A 122 -5.39 17.34 1.03
C ILE A 122 -3.93 17.19 0.58
N ALA A 123 -3.67 16.86 -0.68
CA ALA A 123 -2.31 16.73 -1.21
C ALA A 123 -1.54 18.06 -1.20
N VAL A 124 -2.20 19.18 -1.50
CA VAL A 124 -1.59 20.52 -1.40
C VAL A 124 -1.29 20.85 0.06
N LEU A 125 -2.23 20.62 0.98
CA LEU A 125 -2.00 20.84 2.41
C LEU A 125 -0.84 19.97 2.93
N ALA A 126 -0.75 18.73 2.49
CA ALA A 126 0.36 17.83 2.82
C ALA A 126 1.68 18.34 2.25
N ALA A 127 1.70 18.85 1.00
CA ALA A 127 2.89 19.44 0.39
C ALA A 127 3.38 20.64 1.20
N VAL A 128 2.47 21.54 1.59
CA VAL A 128 2.78 22.71 2.42
C VAL A 128 3.29 22.26 3.79
N ALA A 129 2.61 21.33 4.44
CA ALA A 129 3.04 20.82 5.75
C ALA A 129 4.44 20.21 5.68
N VAL A 130 4.72 19.36 4.71
CA VAL A 130 6.06 18.77 4.51
C VAL A 130 7.10 19.86 4.24
N ALA A 131 6.80 20.82 3.38
CA ALA A 131 7.73 21.87 3.01
C ALA A 131 8.14 22.78 4.18
N PHE A 132 7.22 23.03 5.11
CA PHE A 132 7.46 24.01 6.19
C PHE A 132 7.66 23.38 7.57
N LEU A 133 7.16 22.17 7.82
CA LEU A 133 7.18 21.54 9.15
C LEU A 133 8.20 20.40 9.26
N THR A 134 8.89 20.02 8.18
CA THR A 134 9.91 18.96 8.25
C THR A 134 11.28 19.50 7.90
N ASP A 135 12.30 18.94 8.56
CA ASP A 135 13.69 19.23 8.23
C ASP A 135 14.17 18.42 7.03
N GLU A 136 15.14 18.96 6.29
CA GLU A 136 15.76 18.22 5.19
C GLU A 136 16.67 17.14 5.76
N SER A 137 16.52 15.93 5.21
CA SER A 137 17.37 14.80 5.56
C SER A 137 18.17 14.36 4.34
N LEU A 138 19.37 14.90 4.22
CA LEU A 138 20.34 14.46 3.20
C LEU A 138 21.19 13.34 3.78
N VAL A 139 21.44 12.32 2.97
CA VAL A 139 22.42 11.30 3.28
C VAL A 139 23.78 11.79 2.80
N PRO A 140 24.80 11.96 3.67
CA PRO A 140 26.12 12.41 3.24
C PRO A 140 26.76 11.39 2.27
N GLY A 141 27.29 11.86 1.16
CA GLY A 141 28.01 11.05 0.18
C GLY A 141 27.71 11.40 -1.26
N ASP A 142 28.55 10.96 -2.19
CA ASP A 142 28.30 11.05 -3.64
C ASP A 142 27.39 9.88 -4.06
N HIS A 143 26.09 10.08 -3.95
CA HIS A 143 25.08 9.09 -4.34
C HIS A 143 24.69 9.26 -5.79
N ARG A 144 24.90 8.21 -6.59
CA ARG A 144 24.50 8.18 -8.00
C ARG A 144 23.37 7.18 -8.20
N MET A 145 22.47 7.51 -9.10
CA MET A 145 21.37 6.64 -9.49
C MET A 145 21.86 5.67 -10.56
N ASP A 146 21.71 4.38 -10.32
CA ASP A 146 21.82 3.38 -11.38
C ASP A 146 20.54 3.36 -12.22
N TRP A 147 20.49 4.23 -13.23
CA TRP A 147 19.33 4.30 -14.12
C TRP A 147 19.13 3.04 -14.94
N SER A 148 20.22 2.35 -15.32
CA SER A 148 20.13 1.11 -16.10
C SER A 148 19.54 -0.04 -15.28
N GLY A 149 20.00 -0.22 -14.05
CA GLY A 149 19.41 -1.17 -13.10
C GLY A 149 17.98 -0.79 -12.73
N THR A 150 17.71 0.51 -12.51
CA THR A 150 16.37 1.01 -12.23
C THR A 150 15.39 0.68 -13.36
N ILE A 151 15.73 0.96 -14.61
CA ILE A 151 14.87 0.68 -15.76
C ILE A 151 14.63 -0.82 -15.89
N ALA A 152 15.68 -1.63 -15.77
CA ALA A 152 15.56 -3.09 -15.83
C ALA A 152 14.61 -3.63 -14.74
N LEU A 153 14.72 -3.13 -13.51
CA LEU A 153 13.83 -3.52 -12.39
C LEU A 153 12.38 -3.06 -12.64
N VAL A 154 12.19 -1.82 -13.08
CA VAL A 154 10.86 -1.27 -13.39
C VAL A 154 10.18 -2.07 -14.50
N VAL A 155 10.91 -2.44 -15.55
CA VAL A 155 10.38 -3.26 -16.65
C VAL A 155 10.05 -4.67 -16.17
N ALA A 156 10.93 -5.31 -15.37
CA ALA A 156 10.70 -6.64 -14.83
C ALA A 156 9.44 -6.70 -13.96
N VAL A 157 9.32 -5.77 -13.00
CA VAL A 157 8.16 -5.71 -12.10
C VAL A 157 6.90 -5.26 -12.84
N GLY A 158 7.00 -4.30 -13.75
CA GLY A 158 5.89 -3.84 -14.58
C GLY A 158 5.31 -4.96 -15.47
N ALA A 159 6.18 -5.74 -16.10
CA ALA A 159 5.78 -6.91 -16.86
C ALA A 159 5.09 -7.96 -15.98
N LEU A 160 5.66 -8.24 -14.79
CA LEU A 160 5.08 -9.18 -13.82
C LEU A 160 3.68 -8.75 -13.36
N LEU A 161 3.50 -7.48 -12.99
CA LEU A 161 2.20 -6.94 -12.59
C LEU A 161 1.18 -6.99 -13.74
N THR A 162 1.64 -6.77 -14.98
CA THR A 162 0.79 -6.87 -16.18
C THR A 162 0.37 -8.32 -16.44
N ILE A 163 1.27 -9.30 -16.21
CA ILE A 163 0.95 -10.73 -16.27
C ILE A 163 -0.19 -11.05 -15.30
N PHE A 164 -0.09 -10.66 -14.04
CA PHE A 164 -1.15 -10.92 -13.06
C PHE A 164 -2.47 -10.28 -13.45
N ASN A 165 -2.43 -9.06 -13.99
CA ASN A 165 -3.62 -8.36 -14.45
C ASN A 165 -4.26 -9.04 -15.68
N GLU A 166 -3.44 -9.60 -16.59
CA GLU A 166 -3.94 -10.37 -17.74
C GLU A 166 -4.52 -11.71 -17.31
N LEU A 167 -3.83 -12.45 -16.42
CA LEU A 167 -4.31 -13.72 -15.89
C LEU A 167 -5.61 -13.58 -15.09
N ALA A 168 -5.83 -12.44 -14.44
CA ALA A 168 -7.08 -12.16 -13.74
C ALA A 168 -8.31 -12.12 -14.66
N LYS A 169 -8.13 -11.99 -15.98
CA LYS A 169 -9.23 -12.09 -16.97
C LYS A 169 -9.71 -13.54 -17.21
N LEU A 170 -9.05 -14.53 -16.57
CA LEU A 170 -9.36 -15.96 -16.63
C LEU A 170 -9.44 -16.48 -18.08
N SER A 171 -10.63 -16.94 -18.51
CA SER A 171 -10.84 -17.50 -19.85
C SER A 171 -10.62 -16.51 -21.00
N LYS A 172 -10.58 -15.20 -20.73
CA LYS A 172 -10.31 -14.13 -21.70
C LYS A 172 -8.84 -13.70 -21.73
N ALA A 173 -7.98 -14.35 -20.95
CA ALA A 173 -6.55 -14.02 -20.90
C ALA A 173 -5.86 -14.36 -22.22
N ASN A 174 -5.01 -13.45 -22.71
CA ASN A 174 -4.19 -13.69 -23.87
C ASN A 174 -2.88 -14.38 -23.45
N PHE A 175 -2.81 -15.69 -23.59
CA PHE A 175 -1.66 -16.48 -23.19
C PHE A 175 -0.37 -16.16 -23.98
N TRP A 176 -0.46 -15.71 -25.22
CA TRP A 176 0.71 -15.26 -25.98
C TRP A 176 1.29 -13.97 -25.42
N LEU A 177 0.42 -13.04 -25.00
CA LEU A 177 0.84 -11.83 -24.30
C LEU A 177 1.50 -12.18 -22.96
N VAL A 178 0.91 -13.10 -22.19
CA VAL A 178 1.46 -13.59 -20.92
C VAL A 178 2.83 -14.20 -21.12
N ALA A 179 3.02 -15.06 -22.14
CA ALA A 179 4.30 -15.69 -22.45
C ALA A 179 5.36 -14.65 -22.86
N GLY A 180 4.99 -13.67 -23.69
CA GLY A 180 5.90 -12.58 -24.10
C GLY A 180 6.31 -11.68 -22.90
N LEU A 181 5.35 -11.34 -22.04
CA LEU A 181 5.62 -10.57 -20.82
C LEU A 181 6.46 -11.36 -19.82
N PHE A 182 6.26 -12.67 -19.71
CA PHE A 182 7.08 -13.53 -18.86
C PHE A 182 8.54 -13.56 -19.33
N LEU A 183 8.75 -13.71 -20.63
CA LEU A 183 10.09 -13.63 -21.21
C LEU A 183 10.73 -12.25 -20.97
N LEU A 184 9.97 -11.17 -21.19
CA LEU A 184 10.44 -9.81 -20.92
C LEU A 184 10.80 -9.62 -19.44
N ALA A 185 9.95 -10.08 -18.52
CA ALA A 185 10.22 -10.01 -17.09
C ALA A 185 11.49 -10.78 -16.71
N ALA A 186 11.65 -12.00 -17.23
CA ALA A 186 12.82 -12.83 -16.96
C ALA A 186 14.11 -12.20 -17.50
N LEU A 187 14.12 -11.75 -18.75
CA LEU A 187 15.28 -11.07 -19.35
C LEU A 187 15.65 -9.79 -18.61
N SER A 188 14.65 -8.98 -18.25
CA SER A 188 14.87 -7.75 -17.50
C SER A 188 15.36 -8.02 -16.06
N ALA A 189 14.88 -9.07 -15.40
CA ALA A 189 15.37 -9.48 -14.08
C ALA A 189 16.82 -9.96 -14.14
N VAL A 190 17.20 -10.71 -15.17
CA VAL A 190 18.59 -11.13 -15.40
C VAL A 190 19.47 -9.91 -15.70
N ALA A 191 19.01 -9.00 -16.55
CA ALA A 191 19.73 -7.76 -16.86
C ALA A 191 19.95 -6.91 -15.59
N PHE A 192 18.90 -6.76 -14.75
CA PHE A 192 18.97 -6.11 -13.45
C PHE A 192 20.04 -6.76 -12.56
N TRP A 193 20.00 -8.09 -12.43
CA TRP A 193 20.97 -8.82 -11.59
C TRP A 193 22.41 -8.61 -12.04
N ILE A 194 22.67 -8.71 -13.35
CA ILE A 194 24.02 -8.50 -13.92
C ILE A 194 24.49 -7.06 -13.70
N GLN A 195 23.58 -6.09 -13.88
CA GLN A 195 23.88 -4.69 -13.67
C GLN A 195 24.20 -4.39 -12.20
N GLU A 196 23.41 -4.94 -11.28
CA GLU A 196 23.56 -4.76 -9.83
C GLU A 196 24.90 -5.34 -9.31
N GLU A 197 25.37 -6.44 -9.90
CA GLU A 197 26.69 -7.02 -9.56
C GLU A 197 27.87 -6.18 -10.10
N ARG A 198 27.66 -5.40 -11.15
CA ARG A 198 28.72 -4.60 -11.79
C ARG A 198 28.80 -3.16 -11.29
N THR A 199 27.72 -2.67 -10.70
CA THR A 199 27.64 -1.27 -10.27
C THR A 199 28.24 -1.08 -8.88
N SER A 200 29.06 -0.04 -8.72
CA SER A 200 29.68 0.32 -7.43
C SER A 200 28.67 0.84 -6.40
N GLN A 201 27.54 1.36 -6.85
CA GLN A 201 26.46 1.87 -6.01
C GLN A 201 25.13 1.22 -6.42
N PRO A 202 24.92 -0.07 -6.06
CA PRO A 202 23.75 -0.81 -6.44
C PRO A 202 22.46 -0.21 -5.84
N LEU A 203 21.35 -0.36 -6.56
CA LEU A 203 20.03 0.04 -6.08
C LEU A 203 19.62 -0.79 -4.87
N VAL A 204 19.87 -2.10 -4.95
CA VAL A 204 19.68 -3.07 -3.87
C VAL A 204 20.93 -3.92 -3.72
N ALA A 205 21.65 -3.77 -2.61
CA ALA A 205 22.87 -4.52 -2.39
C ALA A 205 22.61 -6.04 -2.47
N THR A 206 23.26 -6.72 -3.40
CA THR A 206 23.10 -8.15 -3.70
C THR A 206 23.35 -9.04 -2.49
N VAL A 207 24.17 -8.59 -1.54
CA VAL A 207 24.42 -9.26 -0.25
C VAL A 207 23.12 -9.45 0.53
N TYR A 208 22.24 -8.45 0.56
CA TYR A 208 20.92 -8.57 1.23
C TYR A 208 19.99 -9.49 0.45
N LEU A 209 20.00 -9.46 -0.88
CA LEU A 209 19.20 -10.36 -1.71
C LEU A 209 19.59 -11.83 -1.58
N ARG A 210 20.85 -12.13 -1.22
CA ARG A 210 21.31 -13.50 -0.93
C ARG A 210 20.99 -13.94 0.50
N SER A 211 20.59 -13.03 1.38
CA SER A 211 20.32 -13.32 2.79
C SER A 211 19.00 -14.08 2.98
N ARG A 212 19.05 -15.23 3.66
CA ARG A 212 17.84 -15.99 4.04
C ARG A 212 16.87 -15.15 4.88
N SER A 213 17.40 -14.29 5.73
CA SER A 213 16.57 -13.41 6.60
C SER A 213 15.76 -12.42 5.76
N THR A 214 16.39 -11.83 4.74
CA THR A 214 15.71 -10.89 3.81
C THR A 214 14.60 -11.59 3.03
N TRP A 215 14.88 -12.76 2.47
CA TRP A 215 13.88 -13.53 1.75
C TRP A 215 12.72 -14.00 2.64
N ALA A 216 13.01 -14.43 3.87
CA ALA A 216 11.97 -14.81 4.82
C ALA A 216 11.05 -13.62 5.13
N LEU A 217 11.62 -12.42 5.32
CA LEU A 217 10.87 -11.20 5.57
C LEU A 217 10.03 -10.81 4.34
N LEU A 218 10.65 -10.73 3.16
CA LEU A 218 9.97 -10.39 1.92
C LEU A 218 8.82 -11.35 1.61
N LEU A 219 9.06 -12.65 1.72
CA LEU A 219 8.05 -13.67 1.47
C LEU A 219 6.90 -13.58 2.48
N THR A 220 7.21 -13.43 3.77
CA THR A 220 6.17 -13.25 4.81
C THR A 220 5.33 -12.02 4.52
N THR A 221 5.95 -10.88 4.23
CA THR A 221 5.24 -9.64 3.91
C THR A 221 4.37 -9.80 2.66
N THR A 222 4.93 -10.37 1.60
CA THR A 222 4.20 -10.58 0.33
C THR A 222 3.00 -11.50 0.54
N LEU A 223 3.18 -12.66 1.17
CA LEU A 223 2.09 -13.60 1.42
C LEU A 223 1.01 -13.00 2.33
N THR A 224 1.41 -12.28 3.37
CA THR A 224 0.48 -11.67 4.31
C THR A 224 -0.30 -10.53 3.65
N MET A 225 0.40 -9.63 2.97
CA MET A 225 -0.24 -8.51 2.26
C MET A 225 -1.17 -9.01 1.15
N THR A 226 -0.71 -9.93 0.30
CA THR A 226 -1.53 -10.45 -0.79
C THR A 226 -2.73 -11.24 -0.26
N GLY A 227 -2.52 -12.13 0.72
CA GLY A 227 -3.57 -12.97 1.26
C GLY A 227 -4.62 -12.17 2.03
N VAL A 228 -4.21 -11.45 3.07
CA VAL A 228 -5.15 -10.75 3.96
C VAL A 228 -5.79 -9.56 3.27
N PHE A 229 -5.00 -8.76 2.53
CA PHE A 229 -5.51 -7.58 1.84
C PHE A 229 -6.55 -7.96 0.77
N ALA A 230 -6.31 -9.02 -0.01
CA ALA A 230 -7.27 -9.50 -1.01
C ALA A 230 -8.56 -10.01 -0.37
N VAL A 231 -8.46 -10.73 0.74
CA VAL A 231 -9.64 -11.22 1.46
C VAL A 231 -10.44 -10.06 2.04
N MET A 232 -9.79 -9.16 2.78
CA MET A 232 -10.49 -8.08 3.48
C MET A 232 -11.07 -7.02 2.55
N ASN A 233 -10.38 -6.68 1.45
CA ASN A 233 -10.82 -5.63 0.53
C ASN A 233 -11.64 -6.15 -0.67
N GLY A 234 -11.58 -7.45 -0.96
CA GLY A 234 -12.28 -8.06 -2.09
C GLY A 234 -13.31 -9.10 -1.68
N LEU A 235 -12.87 -10.17 -1.03
CA LEU A 235 -13.74 -11.32 -0.77
C LEU A 235 -14.79 -11.03 0.32
N VAL A 236 -14.43 -10.35 1.39
CA VAL A 236 -15.36 -10.05 2.50
C VAL A 236 -16.48 -9.10 2.06
N PRO A 237 -16.21 -7.96 1.41
CA PRO A 237 -17.28 -7.13 0.84
C PRO A 237 -18.10 -7.87 -0.22
N GLY A 238 -17.46 -8.69 -1.07
CA GLY A 238 -18.15 -9.51 -2.05
C GLY A 238 -19.08 -10.55 -1.41
N LEU A 239 -18.65 -11.23 -0.35
CA LEU A 239 -19.48 -12.13 0.44
C LEU A 239 -20.66 -11.36 1.08
N ALA A 240 -20.41 -10.21 1.66
CA ALA A 240 -21.43 -9.42 2.33
C ALA A 240 -22.54 -8.92 1.37
N GLN A 241 -22.21 -8.71 0.11
CA GLN A 241 -23.17 -8.31 -0.94
C GLN A 241 -23.90 -9.49 -1.59
N ASN A 242 -23.38 -10.71 -1.43
CA ASN A 242 -23.97 -11.89 -2.05
C ASN A 242 -25.27 -12.29 -1.34
N THR A 243 -26.36 -12.44 -2.11
CA THR A 243 -27.67 -12.82 -1.58
C THR A 243 -27.83 -14.34 -1.37
N GLY A 244 -26.97 -15.15 -1.98
CA GLY A 244 -27.03 -16.62 -1.90
C GLY A 244 -26.21 -17.20 -0.73
N TYR A 245 -25.09 -16.57 -0.40
CA TYR A 245 -24.13 -17.07 0.59
C TYR A 245 -23.81 -16.06 1.69
N GLY A 246 -24.37 -14.88 1.64
CA GLY A 246 -24.14 -13.80 2.58
C GLY A 246 -25.40 -13.00 2.88
N PRO A 247 -25.30 -11.96 3.69
CA PRO A 247 -26.45 -11.17 4.14
C PRO A 247 -27.10 -10.28 3.04
N GLY A 248 -26.54 -10.22 1.81
CA GLY A 248 -27.10 -9.43 0.72
C GLY A 248 -27.08 -7.91 0.95
N LEU A 249 -26.04 -7.37 1.60
CA LEU A 249 -25.93 -5.95 1.89
C LEU A 249 -25.82 -5.11 0.62
N GLY A 250 -26.47 -3.96 0.59
CA GLY A 250 -26.34 -2.98 -0.48
C GLY A 250 -24.93 -2.39 -0.56
N THR A 251 -24.57 -1.89 -1.72
CA THR A 251 -23.26 -1.25 -1.97
C THR A 251 -23.03 0.00 -1.13
N ASP A 252 -24.08 0.64 -0.69
CA ASP A 252 -24.11 1.84 0.17
C ASP A 252 -23.71 1.55 1.62
N VAL A 253 -24.04 0.35 2.14
CA VAL A 253 -23.82 -0.02 3.55
C VAL A 253 -22.74 -1.08 3.76
N VAL A 254 -22.29 -1.75 2.71
CA VAL A 254 -21.32 -2.87 2.83
C VAL A 254 -20.02 -2.45 3.52
N SER A 255 -19.49 -1.27 3.20
CA SER A 255 -18.24 -0.79 3.80
C SER A 255 -18.40 -0.51 5.29
N PHE A 256 -19.60 -0.07 5.73
CA PHE A 256 -19.91 0.15 7.15
C PHE A 256 -19.84 -1.15 7.96
N TRP A 257 -20.31 -2.27 7.40
CA TRP A 257 -20.32 -3.57 8.07
C TRP A 257 -19.02 -4.38 7.93
N THR A 258 -18.16 -4.02 6.98
CA THR A 258 -16.94 -4.79 6.66
C THR A 258 -15.66 -3.98 6.89
N LEU A 259 -15.33 -3.08 5.97
CA LEU A 259 -14.04 -2.37 5.95
C LEU A 259 -13.89 -1.37 7.09
N THR A 260 -14.94 -0.63 7.43
CA THR A 260 -14.89 0.41 8.46
C THR A 260 -14.55 -0.16 9.85
N PRO A 261 -15.25 -1.21 10.37
CA PRO A 261 -14.91 -1.79 11.66
C PRO A 261 -13.51 -2.41 11.69
N TYR A 262 -13.09 -3.03 10.60
CA TYR A 262 -11.72 -3.54 10.43
C TYR A 262 -10.68 -2.40 10.55
N ALA A 263 -10.86 -1.31 9.84
CA ALA A 263 -9.93 -0.19 9.80
C ALA A 263 -9.88 0.57 11.15
N ILE A 264 -11.03 0.82 11.77
CA ILE A 264 -11.12 1.47 13.10
C ILE A 264 -10.43 0.60 14.16
N ALA A 265 -10.68 -0.70 14.16
CA ALA A 265 -10.03 -1.62 15.09
C ALA A 265 -8.51 -1.63 14.92
N GLY A 266 -8.01 -1.60 13.68
CA GLY A 266 -6.60 -1.48 13.35
C GLY A 266 -6.00 -0.14 13.81
N LEU A 267 -6.71 0.97 13.60
CA LEU A 267 -6.31 2.30 14.03
C LEU A 267 -6.12 2.37 15.56
N LEU A 268 -7.10 1.86 16.31
CA LEU A 268 -7.06 1.87 17.77
C LEU A 268 -5.98 0.92 18.34
N MET A 269 -5.79 -0.22 17.69
CA MET A 269 -4.83 -1.24 18.14
C MET A 269 -3.37 -0.92 17.76
N GLY A 270 -3.14 -0.12 16.72
CA GLY A 270 -1.79 0.21 16.24
C GLY A 270 -0.85 0.78 17.32
N PRO A 271 -1.20 1.86 18.04
CA PRO A 271 -0.37 2.39 19.14
C PRO A 271 -0.17 1.38 20.27
N VAL A 272 -1.20 0.59 20.58
CA VAL A 272 -1.12 -0.45 21.62
C VAL A 272 -0.12 -1.53 21.22
N SER A 273 -0.19 -2.00 19.98
CA SER A 273 0.72 -3.01 19.47
C SER A 273 2.16 -2.52 19.34
N GLY A 274 2.37 -1.24 19.02
CA GLY A 274 3.68 -0.59 19.09
C GLY A 274 4.29 -0.64 20.48
N THR A 275 3.48 -0.37 21.53
CA THR A 275 3.94 -0.48 22.92
C THR A 275 4.17 -1.94 23.35
N LEU A 276 3.32 -2.87 22.91
CA LEU A 276 3.50 -4.31 23.14
C LEU A 276 4.77 -4.83 22.47
N ALA A 277 5.05 -4.39 21.24
CA ALA A 277 6.28 -4.75 20.52
C ALA A 277 7.54 -4.24 21.23
N GLY A 278 7.48 -3.05 21.82
CA GLY A 278 8.56 -2.50 22.64
C GLY A 278 8.81 -3.28 23.95
N ARG A 279 7.76 -3.90 24.52
CA ARG A 279 7.88 -4.69 25.78
C ARG A 279 8.20 -6.17 25.56
N PHE A 280 7.54 -6.81 24.60
CA PHE A 280 7.61 -8.26 24.39
C PHE A 280 8.45 -8.66 23.16
N GLY A 281 8.86 -7.68 22.36
CA GLY A 281 9.61 -7.85 21.12
C GLY A 281 8.72 -8.06 19.90
N TYR A 282 9.10 -7.48 18.78
CA TYR A 282 8.35 -7.49 17.51
C TYR A 282 7.96 -8.90 17.03
N ARG A 283 8.88 -9.88 17.15
CA ARG A 283 8.62 -11.27 16.70
C ARG A 283 7.45 -11.94 17.42
N LYS A 284 7.28 -11.69 18.73
CA LYS A 284 6.19 -12.30 19.50
C LYS A 284 4.86 -11.65 19.13
N VAL A 285 4.82 -10.33 19.07
CA VAL A 285 3.61 -9.58 18.71
C VAL A 285 3.17 -9.94 17.29
N LEU A 286 4.08 -9.98 16.32
CA LEU A 286 3.80 -10.41 14.95
C LEU A 286 3.23 -11.83 14.90
N ARG A 287 3.82 -12.78 15.62
CA ARG A 287 3.30 -14.17 15.64
C ARG A 287 1.89 -14.26 16.19
N VAL A 288 1.61 -13.56 17.30
CA VAL A 288 0.27 -13.52 17.90
C VAL A 288 -0.73 -12.89 16.94
N GLY A 289 -0.35 -11.75 16.31
CA GLY A 289 -1.17 -11.08 15.30
C GLY A 289 -1.48 -11.98 14.11
N LEU A 290 -0.47 -12.64 13.54
CA LEU A 290 -0.66 -13.54 12.39
C LEU A 290 -1.52 -14.78 12.76
N LEU A 291 -1.30 -15.38 13.92
CA LEU A 291 -2.14 -16.50 14.38
C LEU A 291 -3.60 -16.06 14.57
N GLY A 292 -3.82 -14.91 15.21
CA GLY A 292 -5.17 -14.34 15.33
C GLY A 292 -5.80 -14.06 13.97
N THR A 293 -5.02 -13.53 13.02
CA THR A 293 -5.48 -13.27 11.64
C THR A 293 -5.92 -14.56 10.95
N VAL A 294 -5.15 -15.64 11.06
CA VAL A 294 -5.51 -16.96 10.49
C VAL A 294 -6.81 -17.46 11.09
N ILE A 295 -6.99 -17.34 12.41
CA ILE A 295 -8.24 -17.72 13.11
C ILE A 295 -9.41 -16.87 12.61
N GLY A 296 -9.23 -15.54 12.49
CA GLY A 296 -10.27 -14.63 12.01
C GLY A 296 -10.67 -14.91 10.57
N LEU A 297 -9.71 -15.13 9.65
CA LEU A 297 -10.00 -15.50 8.27
C LEU A 297 -10.68 -16.87 8.17
N GLY A 298 -10.24 -17.84 8.98
CA GLY A 298 -10.90 -19.14 9.09
C GLY A 298 -12.34 -19.03 9.59
N ALA A 299 -12.61 -18.13 10.55
CA ALA A 299 -13.95 -17.85 11.03
C ALA A 299 -14.84 -17.25 9.93
N ILE A 300 -14.34 -16.31 9.12
CA ILE A 300 -15.08 -15.76 7.96
C ILE A 300 -15.51 -16.90 7.01
N PHE A 301 -14.60 -17.80 6.71
CA PHE A 301 -14.89 -18.94 5.84
C PHE A 301 -15.95 -19.87 6.44
N ALA A 302 -15.84 -20.17 7.73
CA ALA A 302 -16.77 -21.08 8.43
C ALA A 302 -18.20 -20.52 8.53
N ILE A 303 -18.34 -19.19 8.69
CA ILE A 303 -19.66 -18.54 8.86
C ILE A 303 -20.32 -18.17 7.54
N SER A 304 -19.60 -18.27 6.40
CA SER A 304 -20.10 -17.79 5.11
C SER A 304 -21.51 -18.26 4.73
N PRO A 305 -21.94 -19.51 5.00
CA PRO A 305 -23.30 -19.97 4.65
C PRO A 305 -24.43 -19.35 5.47
N SER A 306 -24.12 -18.76 6.63
CA SER A 306 -25.10 -18.20 7.58
C SER A 306 -24.64 -16.83 8.13
N ALA A 307 -23.85 -16.11 7.36
CA ALA A 307 -23.26 -14.84 7.79
C ALA A 307 -24.36 -13.78 8.02
N THR A 308 -24.45 -13.31 9.26
CA THR A 308 -25.24 -12.13 9.61
C THR A 308 -24.34 -10.88 9.57
N PRO A 309 -24.90 -9.66 9.36
CA PRO A 309 -24.11 -8.42 9.39
C PRO A 309 -23.33 -8.25 10.70
N VAL A 310 -23.94 -8.60 11.85
CA VAL A 310 -23.32 -8.50 13.18
C VAL A 310 -22.12 -9.46 13.33
N LEU A 311 -22.26 -10.69 12.81
CA LEU A 311 -21.21 -11.69 12.87
C LEU A 311 -20.02 -11.28 11.97
N LEU A 312 -20.30 -10.76 10.78
CA LEU A 312 -19.29 -10.18 9.91
C LEU A 312 -18.57 -9.02 10.58
N LEU A 313 -19.30 -8.08 11.22
CA LEU A 313 -18.71 -6.98 11.96
C LEU A 313 -17.77 -7.49 13.06
N ALA A 314 -18.20 -8.45 13.88
CA ALA A 314 -17.38 -8.99 14.98
C ALA A 314 -16.07 -9.60 14.46
N VAL A 315 -16.13 -10.38 13.38
CA VAL A 315 -14.93 -10.99 12.78
C VAL A 315 -14.05 -9.94 12.12
N ASN A 316 -14.62 -8.93 11.46
CA ASN A 316 -13.84 -7.85 10.87
C ASN A 316 -13.11 -7.00 11.93
N VAL A 317 -13.74 -6.73 13.08
CA VAL A 317 -13.09 -6.09 14.23
C VAL A 317 -11.93 -6.94 14.72
N PHE A 318 -12.14 -8.27 14.87
CA PHE A 318 -11.09 -9.19 15.34
C PHE A 318 -9.90 -9.23 14.37
N VAL A 319 -10.16 -9.34 13.06
CA VAL A 319 -9.08 -9.29 12.05
C VAL A 319 -8.43 -7.90 12.01
N GLY A 320 -9.18 -6.83 12.23
CA GLY A 320 -8.65 -5.48 12.37
C GLY A 320 -7.64 -5.36 13.52
N ILE A 321 -7.96 -5.91 14.69
CA ILE A 321 -7.05 -5.95 15.84
C ILE A 321 -5.80 -6.76 15.52
N THR A 322 -5.96 -7.97 15.00
CA THR A 322 -4.87 -8.94 14.85
C THR A 322 -3.98 -8.62 13.64
N TYR A 323 -4.56 -8.26 12.50
CA TYR A 323 -3.79 -7.94 11.29
C TYR A 323 -3.43 -6.47 11.21
N ALA A 324 -4.41 -5.59 11.07
CA ALA A 324 -4.14 -4.17 10.85
C ALA A 324 -3.45 -3.51 12.06
N GLY A 325 -3.76 -3.97 13.29
CA GLY A 325 -3.17 -3.49 14.52
C GLY A 325 -1.84 -4.14 14.87
N MET A 326 -1.74 -5.48 14.87
CA MET A 326 -0.59 -6.20 15.43
C MET A 326 0.41 -6.70 14.39
N SER A 327 0.01 -6.94 13.16
CA SER A 327 0.87 -7.52 12.13
C SER A 327 1.51 -6.50 11.20
N ASN A 328 1.06 -5.24 11.24
CA ASN A 328 1.59 -4.14 10.43
C ASN A 328 2.69 -3.34 11.14
N ILE A 329 3.29 -3.86 12.21
CA ILE A 329 4.33 -3.17 13.00
C ILE A 329 5.73 -3.47 12.47
#